data_ed950766a24a86cda054043a363a28c6
#
_entry.id   ed950766a24a86cda054043a363a28c6
#
_cell.length_a   1.000
_cell.length_b   1.000
_cell.length_c   1.000
_cell.angle_alpha   90.00
_cell.angle_beta   90.00
_cell.angle_gamma   90.00
#
_symmetry.space_group_name_H-M   'P 1'
#
loop_
_entity.id
_entity.type
_entity.pdbx_description
1 polymer ?
#
loop_
_entity_poly.entity_id
_entity_poly.type
_entity_poly.pdbx_seq_one_letter_code
_entity_poly.pdbx_strand_id
1 'polypeptide(L)'
;VVSTFFLIMGAGYIIGGIRSCLIVGGLILFIALSEYWNRALITAYMATFAVGISAINGIIVGSLCARNEISTKIILSICDFFQTFPSFIYLIPVILLFGITDTSVMIAAIAYASVPATRYTVEGLRSVPSSLHDAGSMSGVSNLQRWISIEFPLALPHIMLGLNQTVIFALMMIVLGALIGTEDLGQIIMGSLSRPGGAGIGFTLGIFVSFICLAVDNLIRTWTDERKKLLGIN
;
A
#
# COMPACT_ATOMS: atom_id res chain seq x y z
N VAL A 1 20.25 12.06 6.10
CA VAL A 1 19.50 11.63 7.29
C VAL A 1 18.63 12.76 7.82
N VAL A 2 19.20 13.88 8.25
CA VAL A 2 18.47 14.96 8.94
C VAL A 2 17.38 15.55 8.09
N SER A 3 17.65 15.92 6.83
CA SER A 3 16.69 16.55 5.93
C SER A 3 15.53 15.62 5.58
N THR A 4 15.79 14.36 5.30
CA THR A 4 14.76 13.37 4.96
C THR A 4 13.90 13.01 6.17
N PHE A 5 14.49 12.95 7.37
CA PHE A 5 13.76 12.77 8.63
C PHE A 5 12.75 13.89 8.86
N PHE A 6 13.17 15.16 8.74
CA PHE A 6 12.27 16.30 8.90
C PHE A 6 11.20 16.41 7.81
N LEU A 7 11.50 15.96 6.58
CA LEU A 7 10.49 15.88 5.51
C LEU A 7 9.39 14.88 5.86
N ILE A 8 9.73 13.71 6.39
CA ILE A 8 8.76 12.69 6.79
C ILE A 8 7.94 13.17 7.99
N MET A 9 8.58 13.81 8.98
CA MET A 9 7.87 14.44 10.10
C MET A 9 6.92 15.55 9.62
N GLY A 10 7.36 16.38 8.67
CA GLY A 10 6.54 17.41 8.06
C GLY A 10 5.31 16.85 7.34
N ALA A 11 5.46 15.75 6.61
CA ALA A 11 4.32 15.03 6.02
C ALA A 11 3.35 14.55 7.12
N GLY A 12 3.85 13.98 8.21
CA GLY A 12 3.05 13.58 9.36
C GLY A 12 2.28 14.75 9.98
N TYR A 13 2.91 15.92 10.09
CA TYR A 13 2.29 17.12 10.62
C TYR A 13 1.19 17.66 9.70
N ILE A 14 1.43 17.70 8.40
CA ILE A 14 0.44 18.17 7.39
C ILE A 14 -0.79 17.27 7.35
N ILE A 15 -0.61 15.94 7.47
CA ILE A 15 -1.68 14.96 7.33
C ILE A 15 -2.49 14.81 8.63
N GLY A 16 -1.86 14.83 9.80
CA GLY A 16 -2.54 14.51 11.06
C GLY A 16 -2.12 15.37 12.26
N GLY A 17 -1.55 16.55 11.99
CA GLY A 17 -1.13 17.47 13.01
C GLY A 17 -0.02 16.94 13.90
N ILE A 18 0.10 17.50 15.10
CA ILE A 18 1.20 17.20 16.03
C ILE A 18 1.20 15.74 16.48
N ARG A 19 0.04 15.12 16.62
CA ARG A 19 -0.07 13.72 17.07
C ARG A 19 0.54 12.75 16.08
N SER A 20 0.17 12.85 14.81
CA SER A 20 0.75 12.02 13.73
C SER A 20 2.24 12.31 13.53
N CYS A 21 2.65 13.57 13.62
CA CYS A 21 4.05 13.97 13.55
C CYS A 21 4.89 13.29 14.64
N LEU A 22 4.40 13.23 15.89
CA LEU A 22 5.10 12.59 17.01
C LEU A 22 5.16 11.06 16.85
N ILE A 23 4.09 10.42 16.40
CA ILE A 23 4.05 8.98 16.18
C ILE A 23 5.01 8.59 15.06
N VAL A 24 4.87 9.21 13.90
CA VAL A 24 5.72 8.93 12.73
C VAL A 24 7.17 9.26 13.03
N GLY A 25 7.42 10.42 13.64
CA GLY A 25 8.77 10.84 14.05
C GLY A 25 9.41 9.88 15.03
N GLY A 26 8.67 9.41 16.05
CA GLY A 26 9.15 8.44 17.02
C GLY A 26 9.50 7.08 16.42
N LEU A 27 8.64 6.56 15.51
CA LEU A 27 8.91 5.29 14.82
C LEU A 27 10.15 5.37 13.93
N ILE A 28 10.32 6.49 13.22
CA ILE A 28 11.41 6.65 12.25
C ILE A 28 12.70 7.12 12.92
N LEU A 29 12.62 7.78 14.09
CA LEU A 29 13.81 8.20 14.84
C LEU A 29 14.74 7.03 15.16
N PHE A 30 14.18 5.89 15.54
CA PHE A 30 14.94 4.68 15.85
C PHE A 30 15.75 4.21 14.63
N ILE A 31 15.15 4.28 13.44
CA ILE A 31 15.84 3.94 12.19
C ILE A 31 16.87 5.00 11.84
N ALA A 32 16.54 6.29 12.04
CA ALA A 32 17.42 7.42 11.71
C ALA A 32 18.70 7.45 12.54
N LEU A 33 18.66 6.92 13.77
CA LEU A 33 19.83 6.79 14.65
C LEU A 33 20.66 5.55 14.36
N SER A 34 20.20 4.63 13.50
CA SER A 34 20.90 3.42 13.13
C SER A 34 21.80 3.61 11.91
N GLU A 35 22.75 2.71 11.72
CA GLU A 35 23.59 2.65 10.52
C GLU A 35 22.82 2.21 9.26
N TYR A 36 21.57 1.74 9.44
CA TYR A 36 20.74 1.16 8.38
C TYR A 36 19.82 2.16 7.70
N TRP A 37 19.95 3.46 8.00
CA TRP A 37 19.11 4.51 7.44
C TRP A 37 19.03 4.48 5.90
N ASN A 38 20.15 4.35 5.22
CA ASN A 38 20.19 4.34 3.75
C ASN A 38 19.43 3.13 3.18
N ARG A 39 19.57 1.96 3.80
CA ARG A 39 18.84 0.75 3.40
C ARG A 39 17.34 0.88 3.66
N ALA A 40 16.97 1.50 4.77
CA ALA A 40 15.57 1.80 5.08
C ALA A 40 14.95 2.78 4.07
N LEU A 41 15.71 3.77 3.60
CA LEU A 41 15.26 4.68 2.55
C LEU A 41 15.05 3.96 1.21
N ILE A 42 15.91 3.01 0.85
CA ILE A 42 15.72 2.19 -0.36
C ILE A 42 14.41 1.38 -0.24
N THR A 43 14.21 0.69 0.88
CA THR A 43 12.95 -0.04 1.14
C THR A 43 11.73 0.89 1.05
N ALA A 44 11.78 2.06 1.69
CA ALA A 44 10.69 3.03 1.70
C ALA A 44 10.42 3.62 0.30
N TYR A 45 11.46 3.93 -0.46
CA TYR A 45 11.36 4.39 -1.84
C TYR A 45 10.67 3.33 -2.73
N MET A 46 11.17 2.09 -2.72
CA MET A 46 10.60 1.00 -3.52
C MET A 46 9.12 0.76 -3.13
N ALA A 47 8.82 0.76 -1.83
CA ALA A 47 7.46 0.59 -1.33
C ALA A 47 6.54 1.74 -1.78
N THR A 48 6.99 2.99 -1.69
CA THR A 48 6.19 4.16 -2.10
C THR A 48 5.81 4.09 -3.58
N PHE A 49 6.78 3.77 -4.45
CA PHE A 49 6.50 3.60 -5.88
C PHE A 49 5.57 2.41 -6.17
N ALA A 50 5.85 1.26 -5.56
CA ALA A 50 5.00 0.08 -5.75
C ALA A 50 3.56 0.33 -5.29
N VAL A 51 3.38 0.90 -4.10
CA VAL A 51 2.05 1.24 -3.55
C VAL A 51 1.34 2.27 -4.42
N GLY A 52 2.03 3.33 -4.84
CA GLY A 52 1.44 4.39 -5.69
C GLY A 52 0.89 3.83 -7.00
N ILE A 53 1.69 3.05 -7.72
CA ILE A 53 1.27 2.43 -8.98
C ILE A 53 0.16 1.40 -8.75
N SER A 54 0.29 0.56 -7.71
CA SER A 54 -0.72 -0.45 -7.37
C SER A 54 -2.06 0.18 -6.99
N ALA A 55 -2.05 1.26 -6.24
CA ALA A 55 -3.25 2.00 -5.87
C ALA A 55 -3.95 2.58 -7.10
N ILE A 56 -3.21 3.22 -8.00
CA ILE A 56 -3.75 3.76 -9.25
C ILE A 56 -4.37 2.64 -10.10
N ASN A 57 -3.63 1.56 -10.32
CA ASN A 57 -4.11 0.39 -11.07
C ASN A 57 -5.37 -0.20 -10.41
N GLY A 58 -5.35 -0.40 -9.10
CA GLY A 58 -6.48 -0.96 -8.35
C GLY A 58 -7.73 -0.09 -8.41
N ILE A 59 -7.59 1.23 -8.28
CA ILE A 59 -8.71 2.17 -8.39
C ILE A 59 -9.27 2.17 -9.82
N ILE A 60 -8.42 2.20 -10.85
CA ILE A 60 -8.88 2.19 -12.25
C ILE A 60 -9.60 0.88 -12.57
N VAL A 61 -8.93 -0.26 -12.37
CA VAL A 61 -9.49 -1.58 -12.71
C VAL A 61 -10.73 -1.86 -11.85
N GLY A 62 -10.65 -1.60 -10.55
CA GLY A 62 -11.76 -1.80 -9.63
C GLY A 62 -12.99 -0.97 -10.00
N SER A 63 -12.80 0.31 -10.35
CA SER A 63 -13.88 1.21 -10.76
C SER A 63 -14.55 0.79 -12.09
N LEU A 64 -13.75 0.30 -13.03
CA LEU A 64 -14.30 -0.20 -14.31
C LEU A 64 -15.10 -1.49 -14.10
N CYS A 65 -14.59 -2.40 -13.28
CA CYS A 65 -15.23 -3.70 -13.04
C CYS A 65 -16.44 -3.62 -12.11
N ALA A 66 -16.49 -2.66 -11.19
CA ALA A 66 -17.63 -2.48 -10.27
C ALA A 66 -18.95 -2.12 -10.95
N ARG A 67 -18.90 -1.61 -12.19
CA ARG A 67 -20.08 -1.17 -12.95
C ARG A 67 -21.00 -2.29 -13.43
N ASN A 68 -20.49 -3.51 -13.57
CA ASN A 68 -21.22 -4.65 -14.14
C ASN A 68 -21.03 -5.87 -13.24
N GLU A 69 -22.12 -6.60 -12.96
CA GLU A 69 -22.07 -7.81 -12.11
C GLU A 69 -21.14 -8.90 -12.65
N ILE A 70 -21.12 -9.11 -13.96
CA ILE A 70 -20.29 -10.13 -14.58
C ILE A 70 -18.82 -9.75 -14.41
N SER A 71 -18.46 -8.50 -14.73
CA SER A 71 -17.09 -7.99 -14.57
C SER A 71 -16.66 -8.02 -13.10
N THR A 72 -17.56 -7.67 -12.17
CA THR A 72 -17.32 -7.77 -10.73
C THR A 72 -16.97 -9.20 -10.31
N LYS A 73 -17.78 -10.18 -10.68
CA LYS A 73 -17.55 -11.59 -10.34
C LYS A 73 -16.23 -12.10 -10.92
N ILE A 74 -15.94 -11.75 -12.18
CA ILE A 74 -14.69 -12.17 -12.83
C ILE A 74 -13.49 -11.57 -12.11
N ILE A 75 -13.48 -10.27 -11.87
CA ILE A 75 -12.30 -9.61 -11.25
C ILE A 75 -12.08 -10.06 -9.80
N LEU A 76 -13.14 -10.28 -9.03
CA LEU A 76 -13.02 -10.80 -7.67
C LEU A 76 -12.48 -12.24 -7.68
N SER A 77 -12.93 -13.10 -8.59
CA SER A 77 -12.39 -14.45 -8.75
C SER A 77 -10.92 -14.43 -9.16
N ILE A 78 -10.51 -13.48 -10.01
CA ILE A 78 -9.11 -13.28 -10.38
C ILE A 78 -8.30 -12.83 -9.14
N CYS A 79 -8.82 -11.89 -8.36
CA CYS A 79 -8.19 -11.46 -7.12
C CYS A 79 -8.02 -12.63 -6.13
N ASP A 80 -9.07 -13.44 -5.95
CA ASP A 80 -9.01 -14.63 -5.08
C ASP A 80 -7.94 -15.62 -5.54
N PHE A 81 -7.89 -15.90 -6.84
CA PHE A 81 -6.88 -16.77 -7.43
C PHE A 81 -5.46 -16.26 -7.16
N PHE A 82 -5.20 -15.00 -7.41
CA PHE A 82 -3.89 -14.40 -7.18
C PHE A 82 -3.51 -14.31 -5.69
N GLN A 83 -4.46 -14.13 -4.77
CA GLN A 83 -4.21 -14.11 -3.34
C GLN A 83 -3.88 -15.50 -2.77
N THR A 84 -4.27 -16.58 -3.43
CA THR A 84 -3.93 -17.95 -2.99
C THR A 84 -2.48 -18.34 -3.32
N PHE A 85 -1.84 -17.64 -4.24
CA PHE A 85 -0.45 -17.93 -4.59
C PHE A 85 0.52 -17.46 -3.50
N PRO A 86 1.52 -18.28 -3.15
CA PRO A 86 2.65 -17.83 -2.37
C PRO A 86 3.31 -16.61 -3.05
N SER A 87 3.55 -15.55 -2.28
CA SER A 87 4.01 -14.26 -2.80
C SER A 87 5.28 -14.34 -3.66
N PHE A 88 6.22 -15.24 -3.31
CA PHE A 88 7.46 -15.39 -4.07
C PHE A 88 7.26 -15.90 -5.52
N ILE A 89 6.12 -16.54 -5.83
CA ILE A 89 5.83 -17.01 -7.20
C ILE A 89 5.76 -15.84 -8.19
N TYR A 90 5.37 -14.64 -7.74
CA TYR A 90 5.35 -13.45 -8.59
C TYR A 90 6.75 -13.02 -9.05
N LEU A 91 7.79 -13.31 -8.25
CA LEU A 91 9.17 -12.98 -8.59
C LEU A 91 9.69 -13.81 -9.76
N ILE A 92 9.31 -15.09 -9.87
CA ILE A 92 9.88 -16.03 -10.84
C ILE A 92 9.75 -15.53 -12.28
N PRO A 93 8.53 -15.23 -12.81
CA PRO A 93 8.39 -14.79 -14.20
C PRO A 93 9.05 -13.42 -14.44
N VAL A 94 9.03 -12.53 -13.44
CA VAL A 94 9.62 -11.19 -13.58
C VAL A 94 11.15 -11.29 -13.66
N ILE A 95 11.77 -12.14 -12.82
CA ILE A 95 13.22 -12.38 -12.87
C ILE A 95 13.64 -12.99 -14.20
N LEU A 96 12.86 -13.94 -14.73
CA LEU A 96 13.14 -14.57 -16.02
C LEU A 96 13.12 -13.55 -17.18
N LEU A 97 12.28 -12.51 -17.09
CA LEU A 97 12.15 -11.49 -18.13
C LEU A 97 13.13 -10.33 -17.97
N PHE A 98 13.36 -9.87 -16.74
CA PHE A 98 14.09 -8.63 -16.46
C PHE A 98 15.41 -8.83 -15.69
N GLY A 99 15.74 -10.08 -15.35
CA GLY A 99 16.92 -10.41 -14.57
C GLY A 99 16.76 -10.10 -13.08
N ILE A 100 17.87 -10.27 -12.34
CA ILE A 100 17.93 -10.04 -10.89
C ILE A 100 18.25 -8.55 -10.66
N THR A 101 17.21 -7.74 -10.45
CA THR A 101 17.33 -6.28 -10.27
C THR A 101 16.27 -5.76 -9.29
N ASP A 102 16.50 -4.58 -8.69
CA ASP A 102 15.50 -3.88 -7.88
C ASP A 102 14.22 -3.59 -8.68
N THR A 103 14.36 -3.32 -9.98
CA THR A 103 13.22 -3.13 -10.89
C THR A 103 12.34 -4.36 -10.98
N SER A 104 12.94 -5.56 -11.01
CA SER A 104 12.20 -6.83 -11.01
C SER A 104 11.37 -7.00 -9.75
N VAL A 105 11.95 -6.67 -8.59
CA VAL A 105 11.22 -6.71 -7.31
C VAL A 105 10.09 -5.69 -7.29
N MET A 106 10.32 -4.47 -7.80
CA MET A 106 9.28 -3.44 -7.88
C MET A 106 8.12 -3.86 -8.78
N ILE A 107 8.39 -4.45 -9.95
CA ILE A 107 7.35 -4.96 -10.86
C ILE A 107 6.53 -6.05 -10.18
N ALA A 108 7.19 -7.01 -9.53
CA ALA A 108 6.51 -8.08 -8.80
C ALA A 108 5.70 -7.53 -7.62
N ALA A 109 6.22 -6.53 -6.89
CA ALA A 109 5.52 -5.85 -5.81
C ALA A 109 4.28 -5.11 -6.31
N ILE A 110 4.36 -4.43 -7.46
CA ILE A 110 3.23 -3.76 -8.10
C ILE A 110 2.14 -4.77 -8.46
N ALA A 111 2.51 -5.88 -9.10
CA ALA A 111 1.56 -6.92 -9.49
C ALA A 111 0.85 -7.51 -8.27
N TYR A 112 1.60 -7.89 -7.23
CA TYR A 112 1.08 -8.48 -6.01
C TYR A 112 0.20 -7.50 -5.20
N ALA A 113 0.66 -6.27 -5.01
CA ALA A 113 -0.03 -5.25 -4.24
C ALA A 113 -1.24 -4.62 -4.97
N SER A 114 -1.34 -4.76 -6.29
CA SER A 114 -2.52 -4.32 -7.05
C SER A 114 -3.76 -5.17 -6.73
N VAL A 115 -3.60 -6.38 -6.25
CA VAL A 115 -4.72 -7.29 -5.97
C VAL A 115 -5.63 -6.76 -4.86
N PRO A 116 -5.14 -6.45 -3.63
CA PRO A 116 -5.98 -5.85 -2.60
C PRO A 116 -6.52 -4.48 -3.01
N ALA A 117 -5.74 -3.63 -3.67
CA ALA A 117 -6.20 -2.33 -4.16
C ALA A 117 -7.43 -2.46 -5.07
N THR A 118 -7.39 -3.41 -6.02
CA THR A 118 -8.52 -3.69 -6.93
C THR A 118 -9.72 -4.22 -6.16
N ARG A 119 -9.53 -5.23 -5.33
CA ARG A 119 -10.59 -5.89 -4.56
C ARG A 119 -11.37 -4.91 -3.71
N TYR A 120 -10.70 -4.17 -2.84
CA TYR A 120 -11.35 -3.22 -1.93
C TYR A 120 -11.99 -2.04 -2.68
N THR A 121 -11.46 -1.66 -3.84
CA THR A 121 -12.13 -0.66 -4.70
C THR A 121 -13.45 -1.18 -5.24
N VAL A 122 -13.49 -2.41 -5.75
CA VAL A 122 -14.73 -3.05 -6.22
C VAL A 122 -15.74 -3.19 -5.08
N GLU A 123 -15.33 -3.75 -3.95
CA GLU A 123 -16.18 -3.95 -2.78
C GLU A 123 -16.73 -2.61 -2.25
N GLY A 124 -15.88 -1.58 -2.16
CA GLY A 124 -16.27 -0.25 -1.73
C GLY A 124 -17.31 0.40 -2.65
N LEU A 125 -17.10 0.37 -3.95
CA LEU A 125 -18.05 0.93 -4.91
C LEU A 125 -19.38 0.14 -4.95
N ARG A 126 -19.33 -1.18 -4.77
CA ARG A 126 -20.52 -2.04 -4.70
C ARG A 126 -21.27 -1.94 -3.38
N SER A 127 -20.65 -1.44 -2.32
CA SER A 127 -21.29 -1.20 -1.03
C SER A 127 -22.15 0.07 -1.00
N VAL A 128 -22.05 0.94 -2.00
CA VAL A 128 -22.86 2.16 -2.09
C VAL A 128 -24.31 1.79 -2.33
N PRO A 129 -25.28 2.27 -1.51
CA PRO A 129 -26.69 1.94 -1.66
C PRO A 129 -27.26 2.32 -3.03
N SER A 130 -28.05 1.41 -3.64
CA SER A 130 -28.68 1.65 -4.94
C SER A 130 -29.61 2.88 -4.94
N SER A 131 -30.23 3.18 -3.82
CA SER A 131 -31.06 4.39 -3.67
C SER A 131 -30.33 5.69 -3.97
N LEU A 132 -29.00 5.75 -3.70
CA LEU A 132 -28.19 6.92 -4.03
C LEU A 132 -27.83 6.97 -5.52
N HIS A 133 -27.69 5.82 -6.17
CA HIS A 133 -27.56 5.74 -7.63
C HIS A 133 -28.83 6.27 -8.32
N ASP A 134 -30.00 5.85 -7.84
CA ASP A 134 -31.29 6.25 -8.40
C ASP A 134 -31.55 7.74 -8.17
N ALA A 135 -31.28 8.25 -6.96
CA ALA A 135 -31.39 9.68 -6.64
C ALA A 135 -30.49 10.55 -7.53
N GLY A 136 -29.23 10.12 -7.74
CA GLY A 136 -28.31 10.80 -8.65
C GLY A 136 -28.83 10.80 -10.09
N SER A 137 -29.36 9.66 -10.56
CA SER A 137 -29.90 9.54 -11.90
C SER A 137 -31.15 10.44 -12.12
N MET A 138 -32.04 10.50 -11.11
CA MET A 138 -33.23 11.39 -11.14
C MET A 138 -32.86 12.88 -11.11
N SER A 139 -31.72 13.22 -10.51
CA SER A 139 -31.21 14.60 -10.48
C SER A 139 -30.56 15.05 -11.80
N GLY A 140 -30.50 14.17 -12.81
CA GLY A 140 -29.96 14.50 -14.13
C GLY A 140 -28.44 14.60 -14.18
N VAL A 141 -27.70 14.15 -13.15
CA VAL A 141 -26.23 14.15 -13.14
C VAL A 141 -25.68 13.09 -14.08
N SER A 142 -24.58 13.42 -14.78
CA SER A 142 -23.90 12.45 -15.65
C SER A 142 -23.28 11.31 -14.83
N ASN A 143 -23.00 10.17 -15.50
CA ASN A 143 -22.35 9.03 -14.86
C ASN A 143 -21.01 9.38 -14.20
N LEU A 144 -20.23 10.28 -14.81
CA LEU A 144 -18.95 10.73 -14.27
C LEU A 144 -19.14 11.61 -13.02
N GLN A 145 -20.11 12.53 -13.08
CA GLN A 145 -20.46 13.37 -11.91
C GLN A 145 -20.95 12.51 -10.75
N ARG A 146 -21.82 11.53 -11.01
CA ARG A 146 -22.32 10.60 -10.00
C ARG A 146 -21.14 9.82 -9.38
N TRP A 147 -20.23 9.32 -10.21
CA TRP A 147 -19.04 8.59 -9.71
C TRP A 147 -18.16 9.47 -8.83
N ILE A 148 -17.81 10.70 -9.27
CA ILE A 148 -16.93 11.60 -8.53
C ILE A 148 -17.58 12.14 -7.26
N SER A 149 -18.87 12.51 -7.31
CA SER A 149 -19.52 13.26 -6.24
C SER A 149 -20.30 12.39 -5.24
N ILE A 150 -20.63 11.15 -5.61
CA ILE A 150 -21.45 10.25 -4.76
C ILE A 150 -20.72 8.94 -4.51
N GLU A 151 -20.43 8.17 -5.56
CA GLU A 151 -19.95 6.79 -5.41
C GLU A 151 -18.54 6.72 -4.81
N PHE A 152 -17.59 7.45 -5.40
CA PHE A 152 -16.20 7.44 -4.95
C PHE A 152 -16.02 7.97 -3.53
N PRO A 153 -16.62 9.10 -3.12
CA PRO A 153 -16.53 9.58 -1.75
C PRO A 153 -17.11 8.60 -0.72
N LEU A 154 -18.23 7.95 -1.04
CA LEU A 154 -18.84 6.96 -0.15
C LEU A 154 -18.06 5.64 -0.10
N ALA A 155 -17.41 5.26 -1.19
CA ALA A 155 -16.53 4.09 -1.25
C ALA A 155 -15.15 4.34 -0.61
N LEU A 156 -14.78 5.61 -0.39
CA LEU A 156 -13.46 6.00 0.08
C LEU A 156 -12.98 5.25 1.33
N PRO A 157 -13.79 5.01 2.37
CA PRO A 157 -13.36 4.24 3.53
C PRO A 157 -12.87 2.82 3.19
N HIS A 158 -13.57 2.14 2.28
CA HIS A 158 -13.18 0.80 1.81
C HIS A 158 -11.91 0.87 0.95
N ILE A 159 -11.82 1.85 0.06
CA ILE A 159 -10.64 2.06 -0.78
C ILE A 159 -9.40 2.31 0.10
N MET A 160 -9.54 3.05 1.19
CA MET A 160 -8.43 3.30 2.13
C MET A 160 -8.01 2.05 2.90
N LEU A 161 -8.96 1.17 3.25
CA LEU A 161 -8.62 -0.15 3.80
C LEU A 161 -7.83 -0.97 2.78
N GLY A 162 -8.23 -0.92 1.51
CA GLY A 162 -7.49 -1.53 0.40
C GLY A 162 -6.10 -0.96 0.25
N LEU A 163 -5.94 0.35 0.34
CA LEU A 163 -4.64 1.00 0.27
C LEU A 163 -3.73 0.56 1.40
N ASN A 164 -4.27 0.40 2.61
CA ASN A 164 -3.53 -0.12 3.74
C ASN A 164 -3.01 -1.54 3.52
N GLN A 165 -3.86 -2.43 3.00
CA GLN A 165 -3.44 -3.78 2.60
C GLN A 165 -2.41 -3.76 1.47
N THR A 166 -2.55 -2.84 0.52
CA THR A 166 -1.59 -2.63 -0.57
C THR A 166 -0.19 -2.31 -0.04
N VAL A 167 -0.08 -1.46 0.99
CA VAL A 167 1.20 -1.15 1.65
C VAL A 167 1.83 -2.40 2.26
N ILE A 168 1.04 -3.19 2.99
CA ILE A 168 1.52 -4.41 3.63
C ILE A 168 2.03 -5.41 2.58
N PHE A 169 1.27 -5.61 1.50
CA PHE A 169 1.62 -6.53 0.42
C PHE A 169 2.87 -6.06 -0.34
N ALA A 170 2.98 -4.76 -0.63
CA ALA A 170 4.16 -4.19 -1.27
C ALA A 170 5.42 -4.37 -0.44
N LEU A 171 5.37 -4.02 0.86
CA LEU A 171 6.51 -4.19 1.78
C LEU A 171 6.90 -5.66 1.94
N MET A 172 5.92 -6.57 2.07
CA MET A 172 6.19 -8.00 2.13
C MET A 172 6.96 -8.47 0.90
N MET A 173 6.54 -8.04 -0.29
CA MET A 173 7.16 -8.43 -1.54
C MET A 173 8.58 -7.85 -1.69
N ILE A 174 8.79 -6.60 -1.27
CA ILE A 174 10.11 -5.97 -1.31
C ILE A 174 11.08 -6.70 -0.37
N VAL A 175 10.66 -7.02 0.85
CA VAL A 175 11.49 -7.80 1.79
C VAL A 175 11.82 -9.19 1.24
N LEU A 176 10.88 -9.84 0.54
CA LEU A 176 11.14 -11.10 -0.17
C LEU A 176 12.11 -10.93 -1.34
N GLY A 177 12.20 -9.75 -1.93
CA GLY A 177 13.16 -9.41 -2.96
C GLY A 177 14.62 -9.58 -2.53
N ALA A 178 14.88 -9.56 -1.22
CA ALA A 178 16.17 -9.89 -0.65
C ALA A 178 16.69 -11.29 -1.04
N LEU A 179 15.78 -12.23 -1.27
CA LEU A 179 16.14 -13.59 -1.75
C LEU A 179 16.83 -13.58 -3.10
N ILE A 180 16.64 -12.50 -3.87
CA ILE A 180 17.22 -12.32 -5.19
C ILE A 180 18.35 -11.27 -5.23
N GLY A 181 18.71 -10.69 -4.08
CA GLY A 181 19.89 -9.84 -3.95
C GLY A 181 19.66 -8.35 -4.11
N THR A 182 18.47 -7.83 -3.80
CA THR A 182 18.21 -6.37 -3.69
C THR A 182 19.04 -5.73 -2.58
N GLU A 183 19.32 -4.43 -2.71
CA GLU A 183 20.13 -3.69 -1.73
C GLU A 183 19.29 -2.97 -0.64
N ASP A 184 18.20 -3.55 -0.22
CA ASP A 184 17.27 -3.04 0.79
C ASP A 184 17.51 -3.60 2.20
N LEU A 185 16.60 -3.30 3.15
CA LEU A 185 16.63 -3.88 4.50
C LEU A 185 16.51 -5.40 4.50
N GLY A 186 15.73 -5.95 3.55
CA GLY A 186 15.51 -7.39 3.42
C GLY A 186 16.83 -8.15 3.20
N GLN A 187 17.74 -7.60 2.39
CA GLN A 187 19.05 -8.20 2.13
C GLN A 187 19.85 -8.40 3.43
N ILE A 188 19.85 -7.39 4.30
CA ILE A 188 20.58 -7.46 5.56
C ILE A 188 19.89 -8.44 6.52
N ILE A 189 18.55 -8.46 6.53
CA ILE A 189 17.77 -9.42 7.33
C ILE A 189 18.18 -10.85 6.92
N MET A 190 18.10 -11.17 5.64
CA MET A 190 18.45 -12.50 5.13
C MET A 190 19.92 -12.86 5.35
N GLY A 191 20.82 -11.93 5.08
CA GLY A 191 22.24 -12.12 5.32
C GLY A 191 22.58 -12.32 6.81
N SER A 192 21.84 -11.69 7.71
CA SER A 192 22.03 -11.84 9.16
C SER A 192 21.61 -13.24 9.66
N LEU A 193 20.56 -13.81 9.10
CA LEU A 193 20.09 -15.15 9.47
C LEU A 193 21.09 -16.25 9.12
N SER A 194 21.92 -16.02 8.12
CA SER A 194 22.96 -16.97 7.67
C SER A 194 24.27 -16.85 8.48
N ARG A 195 24.39 -15.89 9.41
CA ARG A 195 25.59 -15.66 10.20
C ARG A 195 25.39 -16.13 11.65
N PRO A 196 26.38 -16.82 12.26
CA PRO A 196 26.35 -17.11 13.70
C PRO A 196 26.21 -15.81 14.50
N GLY A 197 25.23 -15.74 15.40
CA GLY A 197 24.95 -14.54 16.21
C GLY A 197 24.20 -13.42 15.50
N GLY A 198 23.87 -13.54 14.22
CA GLY A 198 23.19 -12.51 13.43
C GLY A 198 21.67 -12.38 13.68
N ALA A 199 21.08 -13.32 14.40
CA ALA A 199 19.62 -13.33 14.66
C ALA A 199 19.12 -12.01 15.31
N GLY A 200 19.89 -11.42 16.22
CA GLY A 200 19.57 -10.13 16.83
C GLY A 200 19.48 -8.99 15.83
N ILE A 201 20.40 -8.94 14.87
CA ILE A 201 20.39 -7.93 13.79
C ILE A 201 19.14 -8.14 12.90
N GLY A 202 18.89 -9.38 12.47
CA GLY A 202 17.72 -9.71 11.65
C GLY A 202 16.41 -9.32 12.32
N PHE A 203 16.26 -9.59 13.62
CA PHE A 203 15.10 -9.21 14.41
C PHE A 203 14.93 -7.68 14.50
N THR A 204 16.03 -6.95 14.79
CA THR A 204 16.00 -5.47 14.86
C THR A 204 15.57 -4.85 13.52
N LEU A 205 16.10 -5.36 12.42
CA LEU A 205 15.75 -4.86 11.08
C LEU A 205 14.31 -5.22 10.67
N GLY A 206 13.81 -6.37 11.12
CA GLY A 206 12.39 -6.72 10.98
C GLY A 206 11.49 -5.74 11.71
N ILE A 207 11.88 -5.27 12.90
CA ILE A 207 11.19 -4.19 13.62
C ILE A 207 11.24 -2.89 12.82
N PHE A 208 12.35 -2.55 12.17
CA PHE A 208 12.44 -1.34 11.33
C PHE A 208 11.48 -1.38 10.15
N VAL A 209 11.35 -2.51 9.46
CA VAL A 209 10.33 -2.68 8.40
C VAL A 209 8.92 -2.50 8.96
N SER A 210 8.66 -3.06 10.15
CA SER A 210 7.38 -2.88 10.85
C SER A 210 7.12 -1.41 11.22
N PHE A 211 8.14 -0.66 11.61
CA PHE A 211 8.00 0.77 11.90
C PHE A 211 7.71 1.59 10.65
N ILE A 212 8.32 1.26 9.51
CA ILE A 212 7.98 1.88 8.23
C ILE A 212 6.51 1.62 7.90
N CYS A 213 6.06 0.37 8.02
CA CYS A 213 4.68 -0.01 7.77
C CYS A 213 3.70 0.74 8.69
N LEU A 214 3.96 0.79 9.99
CA LEU A 214 3.14 1.48 10.98
C LEU A 214 3.10 3.00 10.75
N ALA A 215 4.21 3.60 10.34
CA ALA A 215 4.26 5.02 10.00
C ALA A 215 3.34 5.34 8.82
N VAL A 216 3.40 4.55 7.75
CA VAL A 216 2.54 4.71 6.58
C VAL A 216 1.08 4.41 6.92
N ASP A 217 0.80 3.35 7.68
CA ASP A 217 -0.55 3.02 8.18
C ASP A 217 -1.16 4.17 8.99
N ASN A 218 -0.39 4.75 9.90
CA ASN A 218 -0.83 5.91 10.70
C ASN A 218 -1.23 7.10 9.80
N LEU A 219 -0.42 7.40 8.77
CA LEU A 219 -0.72 8.48 7.83
C LEU A 219 -2.01 8.22 7.04
N ILE A 220 -2.18 7.01 6.52
CA ILE A 220 -3.37 6.61 5.75
C ILE A 220 -4.62 6.68 6.63
N ARG A 221 -4.58 6.11 7.84
CA ARG A 221 -5.72 6.12 8.77
C ARG A 221 -6.11 7.54 9.17
N THR A 222 -5.13 8.35 9.56
CA THR A 222 -5.39 9.73 9.98
C THR A 222 -6.03 10.55 8.87
N TRP A 223 -5.50 10.43 7.64
CA TRP A 223 -6.09 11.10 6.48
C TRP A 223 -7.51 10.60 6.18
N THR A 224 -7.75 9.31 6.30
CA THR A 224 -9.07 8.69 6.10
C THR A 224 -10.09 9.19 7.12
N ASP A 225 -9.70 9.25 8.39
CA ASP A 225 -10.56 9.69 9.48
C ASP A 225 -10.95 11.18 9.34
N GLU A 226 -10.02 12.01 8.90
CA GLU A 226 -10.32 13.42 8.59
C GLU A 226 -11.31 13.53 7.43
N ARG A 227 -11.14 12.72 6.36
CA ARG A 227 -12.06 12.72 5.22
C ARG A 227 -13.44 12.21 5.60
N LYS A 228 -13.55 11.15 6.41
CA LYS A 228 -14.82 10.65 6.94
C LYS A 228 -15.58 11.75 7.69
N LYS A 229 -14.90 12.48 8.58
CA LYS A 229 -15.49 13.59 9.32
C LYS A 229 -16.04 14.68 8.40
N LEU A 230 -15.30 15.06 7.35
CA LEU A 230 -15.72 16.06 6.38
C LEU A 230 -16.94 15.60 5.55
N LEU A 231 -17.07 14.29 5.30
CA LEU A 231 -18.18 13.68 4.55
C LEU A 231 -19.38 13.34 5.45
N GLY A 232 -19.29 13.54 6.79
CA GLY A 232 -20.34 13.16 7.73
C GLY A 232 -20.59 11.65 7.83
N ILE A 233 -19.59 10.84 7.46
CA ILE A 233 -19.66 9.38 7.50
C ILE A 233 -19.02 8.92 8.81
N ASN A 234 -19.79 8.26 9.69
CA ASN A 234 -19.33 7.68 10.95
C ASN A 234 -18.76 6.26 10.74
#